data_84199d8128c1b1f99ce52079930dc16d
#
_entry.id   84199d8128c1b1f99ce52079930dc16d
#
_cell.length_a   1.000
_cell.length_b   1.000
_cell.length_c   1.000
_cell.angle_alpha   90.00
_cell.angle_beta   90.00
_cell.angle_gamma   90.00
#
_symmetry.space_group_name_H-M   'P 1'
#
loop_
_entity.id
_entity.type
_entity.pdbx_description
1 polymer ?
#
loop_
_entity_poly.entity_id
_entity_poly.type
_entity_poly.pdbx_seq_one_letter_code
_entity_poly.pdbx_strand_id
1 'polypeptide(L)'
;MDKHVILRNEEERDWPAVERLTRRAFYNQYVPGCVEHYLAKRLRSHPDFIPELDLVLELEGQVIANVMYTKNRLVDEGGEEREILTFGPLCVAPEHQRKGYGRLLLEGSFQRAAGLGCDTVVIFGDPANYVSRGFKSGCPARRPLRSSARPSSRRGPAG
;
A
#
# COMPACT_ATOMS: atom_id res chain seq x y z
N MET A 1 3.65 -30.05 5.37
CA MET A 1 4.49 -29.50 4.28
C MET A 1 4.64 -28.02 4.47
N ASP A 2 5.84 -27.60 4.75
CA ASP A 2 6.12 -26.18 4.81
C ASP A 2 6.02 -25.62 3.39
N LYS A 3 5.01 -24.83 3.17
CA LYS A 3 4.84 -24.15 1.90
C LYS A 3 5.95 -23.11 1.74
N HIS A 4 6.66 -23.17 0.65
CA HIS A 4 7.75 -22.26 0.37
C HIS A 4 7.20 -20.87 0.02
N VAL A 5 7.33 -19.93 0.95
CA VAL A 5 6.88 -18.55 0.81
C VAL A 5 8.09 -17.63 0.67
N ILE A 6 8.10 -16.79 -0.36
CA ILE A 6 9.16 -15.84 -0.64
C ILE A 6 8.57 -14.42 -0.68
N LEU A 7 9.16 -13.52 0.10
CA LEU A 7 8.93 -12.08 -0.01
C LEU A 7 10.06 -11.48 -0.84
N ARG A 8 9.71 -10.85 -1.96
CA ARG A 8 10.68 -10.23 -2.87
C ARG A 8 10.11 -9.01 -3.56
N ASN A 9 10.96 -8.25 -4.21
CA ASN A 9 10.51 -7.15 -5.05
C ASN A 9 9.73 -7.67 -6.27
N GLU A 10 8.75 -6.90 -6.72
CA GLU A 10 8.08 -7.11 -7.99
C GLU A 10 9.09 -6.93 -9.12
N GLU A 11 9.02 -7.78 -10.11
CA GLU A 11 9.78 -7.68 -11.34
C GLU A 11 8.83 -7.47 -12.53
N GLU A 12 9.35 -6.97 -13.63
CA GLU A 12 8.53 -6.71 -14.83
C GLU A 12 7.74 -7.95 -15.29
N ARG A 13 8.33 -9.12 -15.15
CA ARG A 13 7.66 -10.40 -15.45
C ARG A 13 6.42 -10.66 -14.61
N ASP A 14 6.33 -10.05 -13.43
CA ASP A 14 5.20 -10.21 -12.50
C ASP A 14 4.01 -9.29 -12.82
N TRP A 15 4.22 -8.23 -13.58
CA TRP A 15 3.20 -7.22 -13.81
C TRP A 15 1.85 -7.78 -14.27
N PRO A 16 1.79 -8.69 -15.26
CA PRO A 16 0.50 -9.27 -15.65
C PRO A 16 -0.16 -10.06 -14.52
N ALA A 17 0.63 -10.76 -13.72
CA ALA A 17 0.12 -11.53 -12.58
C ALA A 17 -0.41 -10.61 -11.48
N VAL A 18 0.31 -9.53 -11.17
CA VAL A 18 -0.09 -8.52 -10.17
C VAL A 18 -1.36 -7.80 -10.62
N GLU A 19 -1.47 -7.41 -11.88
CA GLU A 19 -2.68 -6.76 -12.40
C GLU A 19 -3.90 -7.67 -12.31
N ARG A 20 -3.77 -8.94 -12.67
CA ARG A 20 -4.84 -9.94 -12.53
C ARG A 20 -5.21 -10.17 -11.06
N LEU A 21 -4.21 -10.28 -10.20
CA LEU A 21 -4.37 -10.44 -8.77
C LEU A 21 -5.14 -9.27 -8.15
N THR A 22 -4.72 -8.05 -8.46
CA THR A 22 -5.37 -6.83 -7.96
C THR A 22 -6.81 -6.75 -8.45
N ARG A 23 -7.05 -7.03 -9.70
CA ARG A 23 -8.41 -7.08 -10.26
C ARG A 23 -9.29 -8.08 -9.52
N ARG A 24 -8.81 -9.28 -9.28
CA ARG A 24 -9.57 -10.33 -8.57
C ARG A 24 -9.84 -9.96 -7.11
N ALA A 25 -8.86 -9.35 -6.43
CA ALA A 25 -8.98 -8.98 -5.03
C ALA A 25 -9.98 -7.85 -4.79
N PHE A 26 -10.08 -6.90 -5.73
CA PHE A 26 -10.90 -5.69 -5.58
C PHE A 26 -12.17 -5.68 -6.45
N TYR A 27 -12.43 -6.74 -7.19
CA TYR A 27 -13.58 -6.77 -8.09
C TYR A 27 -14.90 -6.54 -7.34
N ASN A 28 -15.66 -5.53 -7.77
CA ASN A 28 -16.95 -5.12 -7.19
C ASN A 28 -16.93 -4.76 -5.68
N GLN A 29 -15.77 -4.46 -5.08
CA GLN A 29 -15.74 -4.11 -3.66
C GLN A 29 -16.18 -2.68 -3.37
N TYR A 30 -15.73 -1.72 -4.15
CA TYR A 30 -16.01 -0.29 -3.93
C TYR A 30 -16.82 0.34 -5.03
N VAL A 31 -16.60 -0.09 -6.25
CA VAL A 31 -17.34 0.34 -7.44
C VAL A 31 -17.60 -0.87 -8.31
N PRO A 32 -18.63 -0.85 -9.18
CA PRO A 32 -18.81 -1.92 -10.16
C PRO A 32 -17.56 -2.14 -11.00
N GLY A 33 -17.07 -3.36 -11.08
CA GLY A 33 -15.81 -3.70 -11.71
C GLY A 33 -14.61 -3.51 -10.79
N CYS A 34 -13.47 -3.12 -11.35
CA CYS A 34 -12.23 -2.88 -10.62
C CYS A 34 -11.40 -1.81 -11.33
N VAL A 35 -10.92 -0.84 -10.57
CA VAL A 35 -10.03 0.22 -11.07
C VAL A 35 -8.62 0.14 -10.45
N GLU A 36 -8.45 -0.63 -9.39
CA GLU A 36 -7.20 -0.74 -8.64
C GLU A 36 -6.06 -1.33 -9.47
N HIS A 37 -6.36 -2.19 -10.42
CA HIS A 37 -5.37 -2.72 -11.35
C HIS A 37 -4.81 -1.65 -12.29
N TYR A 38 -5.61 -0.66 -12.67
CA TYR A 38 -5.12 0.52 -13.40
C TYR A 38 -4.26 1.40 -12.52
N LEU A 39 -4.64 1.55 -11.26
CA LEU A 39 -3.84 2.29 -10.29
C LEU A 39 -2.46 1.65 -10.13
N ALA A 40 -2.39 0.35 -9.95
CA ALA A 40 -1.13 -0.39 -9.87
C ALA A 40 -0.25 -0.13 -11.10
N LYS A 41 -0.82 -0.22 -12.29
CA LYS A 41 -0.11 0.03 -13.53
C LYS A 41 0.44 1.46 -13.61
N ARG A 42 -0.36 2.45 -13.22
CA ARG A 42 0.02 3.87 -13.28
C ARG A 42 1.00 4.26 -12.18
N LEU A 43 0.93 3.63 -11.02
CA LEU A 43 1.83 3.93 -9.93
C LEU A 43 3.28 3.63 -10.26
N ARG A 44 3.56 2.59 -11.03
CA ARG A 44 4.93 2.22 -11.40
C ARG A 44 5.69 3.32 -12.15
N SER A 45 4.98 4.21 -12.82
CA SER A 45 5.55 5.37 -13.51
C SER A 45 5.39 6.68 -12.75
N HIS A 46 4.80 6.65 -11.55
CA HIS A 46 4.60 7.86 -10.74
C HIS A 46 5.89 8.29 -10.07
N PRO A 47 6.21 9.62 -10.03
CA PRO A 47 7.46 10.10 -9.42
C PRO A 47 7.61 9.80 -7.93
N ASP A 48 6.51 9.66 -7.21
CA ASP A 48 6.53 9.33 -5.77
C ASP A 48 6.49 7.82 -5.49
N PHE A 49 6.46 7.01 -6.52
CA PHE A 49 6.52 5.55 -6.40
C PHE A 49 7.87 5.09 -5.87
N ILE A 50 7.86 4.12 -4.98
CA ILE A 50 9.07 3.58 -4.35
C ILE A 50 9.27 2.14 -4.83
N PRO A 51 10.10 1.93 -5.88
CA PRO A 51 10.34 0.59 -6.42
C PRO A 51 10.87 -0.41 -5.38
N GLU A 52 11.68 0.05 -4.43
CA GLU A 52 12.24 -0.76 -3.36
C GLU A 52 11.17 -1.31 -2.40
N LEU A 53 10.01 -0.71 -2.40
CA LEU A 53 8.84 -1.10 -1.59
C LEU A 53 7.66 -1.59 -2.43
N ASP A 54 7.91 -1.92 -3.67
CA ASP A 54 6.98 -2.67 -4.51
C ASP A 54 7.29 -4.17 -4.34
N LEU A 55 6.48 -4.83 -3.50
CA LEU A 55 6.77 -6.16 -3.02
C LEU A 55 5.68 -7.15 -3.41
N VAL A 56 6.10 -8.34 -3.74
CA VAL A 56 5.23 -9.49 -3.96
C VAL A 56 5.52 -10.58 -2.95
N LEU A 57 4.49 -11.32 -2.61
CA LEU A 57 4.59 -12.57 -1.89
C LEU A 57 4.36 -13.71 -2.87
N GLU A 58 5.36 -14.54 -3.01
CA GLU A 58 5.32 -15.72 -3.86
C GLU A 58 5.11 -16.97 -3.02
N LEU A 59 4.19 -17.81 -3.41
CA LEU A 59 3.92 -19.10 -2.80
C LEU A 59 4.08 -20.18 -3.86
N GLU A 60 5.05 -21.05 -3.65
CA GLU A 60 5.33 -22.16 -4.57
C GLU A 60 5.43 -21.73 -6.04
N GLY A 61 6.11 -20.61 -6.29
CA GLY A 61 6.32 -20.07 -7.63
C GLY A 61 5.19 -19.20 -8.19
N GLN A 62 4.12 -18.98 -7.40
CA GLN A 62 3.01 -18.12 -7.82
C GLN A 62 2.92 -16.85 -6.97
N VAL A 63 2.77 -15.70 -7.62
CA VAL A 63 2.50 -14.44 -6.92
C VAL A 63 1.08 -14.46 -6.37
N ILE A 64 0.96 -14.39 -5.05
CA ILE A 64 -0.31 -14.46 -4.33
C ILE A 64 -0.70 -13.16 -3.63
N ALA A 65 0.23 -12.24 -3.46
CA ALA A 65 -0.02 -10.94 -2.83
C ALA A 65 0.94 -9.88 -3.36
N ASN A 66 0.52 -8.62 -3.29
CA ASN A 66 1.32 -7.47 -3.68
C ASN A 66 0.99 -6.26 -2.81
N VAL A 67 1.99 -5.44 -2.54
CA VAL A 67 1.84 -4.12 -1.94
C VAL A 67 2.75 -3.13 -2.65
N MET A 68 2.23 -1.92 -2.88
CA MET A 68 2.96 -0.81 -3.46
C MET A 68 2.97 0.38 -2.51
N TYR A 69 4.08 1.09 -2.45
CA TYR A 69 4.26 2.27 -1.61
C TYR A 69 4.53 3.51 -2.43
N THR A 70 4.04 4.63 -1.93
CA THR A 70 4.35 5.95 -2.46
C THR A 70 4.77 6.89 -1.33
N LYS A 71 5.60 7.88 -1.67
CA LYS A 71 5.92 8.99 -0.78
C LYS A 71 4.73 9.93 -0.68
N ASN A 72 4.53 10.46 0.51
CA ASN A 72 3.49 11.45 0.77
C ASN A 72 3.95 12.43 1.85
N ARG A 73 3.15 13.43 2.14
CA ARG A 73 3.44 14.42 3.17
C ARG A 73 2.24 14.60 4.09
N LEU A 74 2.54 14.67 5.38
CA LEU A 74 1.62 15.19 6.39
C LEU A 74 1.94 16.66 6.63
N VAL A 75 0.90 17.48 6.65
CA VAL A 75 1.01 18.89 7.03
C VAL A 75 0.24 19.06 8.32
N ASP A 76 0.91 19.55 9.37
CA ASP A 76 0.26 19.82 10.64
C ASP A 76 -0.50 21.16 10.65
N GLU A 77 -1.16 21.48 11.76
CA GLU A 77 -1.91 22.72 11.91
C GLU A 77 -1.01 23.97 11.84
N GLY A 78 0.25 23.83 12.17
CA GLY A 78 1.26 24.92 12.08
C GLY A 78 1.89 25.06 10.70
N GLY A 79 1.52 24.21 9.75
CA GLY A 79 2.08 24.22 8.40
C GLY A 79 3.40 23.47 8.28
N GLU A 80 3.86 22.77 9.32
CA GLU A 80 5.03 21.90 9.23
C GLU A 80 4.72 20.66 8.40
N GLU A 81 5.61 20.37 7.45
CA GLU A 81 5.51 19.21 6.59
C GLU A 81 6.40 18.07 7.10
N ARG A 82 5.86 16.88 7.14
CA ARG A 82 6.59 15.65 7.43
C ARG A 82 6.42 14.66 6.29
N GLU A 83 7.53 14.15 5.80
CA GLU A 83 7.49 13.07 4.81
C GLU A 83 7.03 11.78 5.45
N ILE A 84 6.10 11.12 4.79
CA ILE A 84 5.54 9.83 5.21
C ILE A 84 5.46 8.90 4.02
N LEU A 85 5.22 7.63 4.30
CA LEU A 85 4.83 6.65 3.31
C LEU A 85 3.35 6.34 3.41
N THR A 86 2.75 6.05 2.29
CA THR A 86 1.43 5.41 2.22
C THR A 86 1.51 4.22 1.30
N PHE A 87 0.71 3.20 1.56
CA PHE A 87 0.62 2.07 0.65
C PHE A 87 -0.78 1.93 0.06
N GLY A 88 -0.82 1.33 -1.10
CA GLY A 88 -1.99 0.98 -1.86
C GLY A 88 -1.66 0.94 -3.33
N PRO A 89 -2.20 -0.03 -4.05
CA PRO A 89 -3.05 -1.11 -3.53
C PRO A 89 -2.26 -2.13 -2.69
N LEU A 90 -2.97 -2.75 -1.76
CA LEU A 90 -2.53 -3.95 -1.05
C LEU A 90 -3.54 -5.05 -1.37
N CYS A 91 -3.09 -6.14 -1.92
CA CYS A 91 -3.99 -7.23 -2.29
C CYS A 91 -3.40 -8.61 -1.98
N VAL A 92 -4.31 -9.52 -1.66
CA VAL A 92 -4.04 -10.95 -1.52
C VAL A 92 -5.05 -11.69 -2.38
N ALA A 93 -4.59 -12.72 -3.09
CA ALA A 93 -5.47 -13.56 -3.90
C ALA A 93 -6.65 -14.08 -3.07
N PRO A 94 -7.89 -14.05 -3.60
CA PRO A 94 -9.07 -14.44 -2.82
C PRO A 94 -8.96 -15.79 -2.13
N GLU A 95 -8.40 -16.78 -2.80
CA GLU A 95 -8.18 -18.14 -2.28
C GLU A 95 -7.12 -18.21 -1.16
N HIS A 96 -6.34 -17.16 -0.98
CA HIS A 96 -5.29 -17.08 0.02
C HIS A 96 -5.57 -16.05 1.12
N GLN A 97 -6.71 -15.37 1.07
CA GLN A 97 -7.11 -14.41 2.10
C GLN A 97 -7.40 -15.09 3.43
N ARG A 98 -7.28 -14.34 4.52
CA ARG A 98 -7.52 -14.78 5.90
C ARG A 98 -6.61 -15.94 6.38
N LYS A 99 -5.44 -16.07 5.78
CA LYS A 99 -4.43 -17.08 6.12
C LYS A 99 -3.14 -16.47 6.67
N GLY A 100 -3.12 -15.15 6.91
CA GLY A 100 -1.96 -14.44 7.44
C GLY A 100 -0.99 -13.91 6.40
N TYR A 101 -1.21 -14.12 5.11
CA TYR A 101 -0.28 -13.66 4.07
C TYR A 101 -0.22 -12.14 3.94
N GLY A 102 -1.35 -11.45 4.09
CA GLY A 102 -1.37 -9.98 4.10
C GLY A 102 -0.57 -9.40 5.24
N ARG A 103 -0.65 -10.00 6.42
CA ARG A 103 0.17 -9.61 7.57
C ARG A 103 1.65 -9.86 7.32
N LEU A 104 2.00 -11.01 6.80
CA LEU A 104 3.38 -11.36 6.47
C LEU A 104 3.98 -10.36 5.46
N LEU A 105 3.23 -10.00 4.43
CA LEU A 105 3.63 -9.02 3.44
C LEU A 105 3.84 -7.64 4.06
N LEU A 106 2.91 -7.17 4.90
CA LEU A 106 3.00 -5.87 5.57
C LEU A 106 4.17 -5.82 6.55
N GLU A 107 4.33 -6.81 7.41
CA GLU A 107 5.45 -6.86 8.35
C GLU A 107 6.80 -6.83 7.62
N GLY A 108 6.95 -7.60 6.57
CA GLY A 108 8.15 -7.58 5.74
C GLY A 108 8.37 -6.23 5.04
N SER A 109 7.31 -5.59 4.57
CA SER A 109 7.42 -4.27 3.96
C SER A 109 7.80 -3.18 4.97
N PHE A 110 7.31 -3.25 6.20
CA PHE A 110 7.69 -2.31 7.26
C PHE A 110 9.16 -2.44 7.63
N GLN A 111 9.68 -3.66 7.71
CA GLN A 111 11.11 -3.88 7.95
C GLN A 111 11.97 -3.27 6.84
N ARG A 112 11.57 -3.43 5.58
CA ARG A 112 12.28 -2.82 4.45
C ARG A 112 12.17 -1.30 4.44
N ALA A 113 11.00 -0.74 4.76
CA ALA A 113 10.80 0.70 4.87
C ALA A 113 11.68 1.30 5.98
N ALA A 114 11.76 0.65 7.13
CA ALA A 114 12.65 1.05 8.21
C ALA A 114 14.13 1.02 7.79
N GLY A 115 14.53 0.01 7.02
CA GLY A 115 15.87 -0.08 6.46
C GLY A 115 16.21 1.03 5.46
N LEU A 116 15.21 1.63 4.83
CA LEU A 116 15.37 2.80 3.96
C LEU A 116 15.32 4.14 4.72
N GLY A 117 15.22 4.10 6.05
CA GLY A 117 15.13 5.30 6.88
C GLY A 117 13.72 5.88 7.01
N CYS A 118 12.70 5.17 6.59
CA CYS A 118 11.31 5.60 6.69
C CYS A 118 10.74 5.18 8.05
N ASP A 119 10.25 6.14 8.80
CA ASP A 119 9.79 5.92 10.17
C ASP A 119 8.26 5.97 10.33
N THR A 120 7.54 6.43 9.32
CA THR A 120 6.10 6.67 9.43
C THR A 120 5.36 6.20 8.20
N VAL A 121 4.40 5.32 8.41
CA VAL A 121 3.46 4.87 7.38
C VAL A 121 2.05 5.28 7.79
N VAL A 122 1.36 5.98 6.92
CA VAL A 122 -0.03 6.40 7.12
C VAL A 122 -0.90 5.77 6.05
N ILE A 123 -2.03 5.24 6.46
CA ILE A 123 -3.00 4.64 5.54
C ILE A 123 -4.38 5.23 5.73
N PHE A 124 -5.15 5.18 4.68
CA PHE A 124 -6.58 5.46 4.70
C PHE A 124 -7.32 4.13 4.57
N GLY A 125 -8.09 3.80 5.58
CA GLY A 125 -8.83 2.55 5.59
C GLY A 125 -9.69 2.43 6.84
N ASP A 126 -10.49 1.38 6.88
CA ASP A 126 -11.30 1.09 8.04
C ASP A 126 -10.38 0.65 9.20
N PRO A 127 -10.43 1.34 10.35
CA PRO A 127 -9.64 0.96 11.53
C PRO A 127 -9.84 -0.50 11.94
N ALA A 128 -11.04 -1.05 11.75
CA ALA A 128 -11.32 -2.46 12.06
C ALA A 128 -10.41 -3.44 11.31
N ASN A 129 -9.94 -3.05 10.11
CA ASN A 129 -9.05 -3.89 9.29
C ASN A 129 -7.58 -3.74 9.65
N TYR A 130 -7.17 -2.62 10.22
CA TYR A 130 -5.76 -2.27 10.36
C TYR A 130 -5.26 -2.18 11.80
N VAL A 131 -6.12 -1.84 12.76
CA VAL A 131 -5.70 -1.77 14.18
C VAL A 131 -5.17 -3.11 14.67
N SER A 132 -5.79 -4.22 14.28
CA SER A 132 -5.32 -5.57 14.60
C SER A 132 -3.95 -5.91 13.98
N ARG A 133 -3.49 -5.12 13.01
CA ARG A 133 -2.20 -5.26 12.33
C ARG A 133 -1.13 -4.30 12.85
N GLY A 134 -1.37 -3.69 14.01
CA GLY A 134 -0.43 -2.80 14.67
C GLY A 134 -0.56 -1.33 14.30
N PHE A 135 -1.53 -0.94 13.47
CA PHE A 135 -1.81 0.46 13.20
C PHE A 135 -2.57 1.09 14.36
N LYS A 136 -2.22 2.32 14.67
CA LYS A 136 -2.97 3.13 15.63
C LYS A 136 -3.93 4.03 14.86
N SER A 137 -5.15 4.16 15.36
CA SER A 137 -6.06 5.16 14.84
C SER A 137 -5.48 6.54 15.07
N GLY A 138 -5.31 7.30 14.00
CA GLY A 138 -4.78 8.67 14.04
C GLY A 138 -5.80 9.71 14.47
N CYS A 139 -6.99 9.30 14.85
CA CYS A 139 -8.02 10.23 15.28
C CYS A 139 -8.20 10.17 16.80
N PRO A 140 -7.57 11.06 17.55
CA PRO A 140 -8.12 11.40 18.84
C PRO A 140 -9.47 12.09 18.61
N ALA A 141 -10.42 11.79 19.45
CA ALA A 141 -11.86 12.07 19.31
C ALA A 141 -12.28 13.53 19.00
N ARG A 142 -11.39 14.40 18.58
CA ARG A 142 -11.72 15.82 18.40
C ARG A 142 -11.37 16.44 17.05
N ARG A 143 -10.49 15.86 16.24
CA ARG A 143 -10.21 16.35 14.89
C ARG A 143 -9.62 15.27 14.03
N PRO A 144 -10.16 15.02 12.85
CA PRO A 144 -9.47 14.19 11.89
C PRO A 144 -8.11 14.82 11.60
N LEU A 145 -7.06 14.02 11.69
CA LEU A 145 -5.79 14.41 11.11
C LEU A 145 -6.09 14.78 9.66
N ARG A 146 -5.83 16.01 9.31
CA ARG A 146 -5.85 16.43 7.92
C ARG A 146 -4.67 15.78 7.24
N SER A 147 -4.85 14.56 6.84
CA SER A 147 -3.92 13.96 5.91
C SER A 147 -4.13 14.65 4.58
N SER A 148 -3.17 15.40 4.17
CA SER A 148 -3.11 15.86 2.80
C SER A 148 -2.55 14.75 1.94
N ALA A 149 -3.30 13.69 1.77
CA ALA A 149 -3.03 12.67 0.76
C ALA A 149 -3.32 13.21 -0.64
N ARG A 150 -3.33 14.49 -0.82
CA ARG A 150 -3.39 15.10 -2.14
C ARG A 150 -1.99 15.11 -2.70
N PRO A 151 -1.80 14.61 -3.91
CA PRO A 151 -0.52 14.77 -4.60
C PRO A 151 -0.13 16.24 -4.55
N SER A 152 1.12 16.49 -4.24
CA SER A 152 1.71 17.83 -4.18
C SER A 152 1.63 18.62 -5.49
N SER A 153 1.10 18.03 -6.54
CA SER A 153 0.89 18.68 -7.83
C SER A 153 -0.32 19.62 -7.87
N ARG A 154 -0.92 19.89 -6.73
CA ARG A 154 -2.05 20.79 -6.71
C ARG A 154 -1.80 22.02 -5.91
N ARG A 155 -1.10 22.90 -6.50
CA ARG A 155 -1.50 24.30 -6.45
C ARG A 155 -0.58 25.07 -7.34
N GLY A 156 -1.10 25.36 -8.50
CA GLY A 156 -0.77 26.65 -9.05
C GLY A 156 -1.19 27.72 -8.03
N PRO A 157 -0.48 28.86 -7.99
CA PRO A 157 -0.87 29.97 -7.09
C PRO A 157 -2.31 30.34 -7.41
N ALA A 158 -3.14 30.42 -6.37
CA ALA A 158 -4.36 31.16 -6.47
C ALA A 158 -3.98 32.60 -6.83
N GLY A 159 -4.30 33.02 -8.05
CA GLY A 159 -4.18 34.39 -8.45
C GLY A 159 -5.11 35.30 -7.63
#